data_c507cad2fa1348baa4cd2f816b3821de
#
_entry.id   c507cad2fa1348baa4cd2f816b3821de
#
_cell.length_a   1.000
_cell.length_b   1.000
_cell.length_c   1.000
_cell.angle_alpha   90.00
_cell.angle_beta   90.00
_cell.angle_gamma   90.00
#
_symmetry.space_group_name_H-M   'P 1'
#
loop_
_entity.id
_entity.type
_entity.pdbx_description
1 polymer ?
#
loop_
_entity_poly.entity_id
_entity_poly.type
_entity_poly.pdbx_seq_one_letter_code
_entity_poly.pdbx_strand_id
1 'polypeptide(L)'
;MNERILIIGAGAVGAYVGGYFARAGRDVILADPWPAHVEHMQTHGLRLEGMTEPECFESKPRAMHFTDLQSLSKEKPADIAFICVKSYDTPWAAALAKTYLAPDGFMVSLQNGINEDAIADVIGWNKVIGCIASKIVVELVEPGFVRRSVTKGGENYTVFRVGEPHGRPTARVQRIHDMLAEIDSVKVTTN
;
A
#
# COMPACT_ATOMS: atom_id res chain seq x y z
N MET A 1 2.55 -15.38 -13.45
CA MET A 1 1.30 -14.61 -13.35
C MET A 1 1.61 -13.36 -12.55
N ASN A 2 1.15 -12.20 -13.00
CA ASN A 2 1.41 -10.96 -12.28
C ASN A 2 0.55 -10.93 -11.00
N GLU A 3 1.15 -10.69 -9.84
CA GLU A 3 0.42 -10.63 -8.55
C GLU A 3 -0.49 -9.43 -8.53
N ARG A 4 -1.72 -9.60 -8.03
CA ARG A 4 -2.65 -8.48 -7.85
C ARG A 4 -2.50 -7.90 -6.46
N ILE A 5 -2.33 -6.60 -6.41
CA ILE A 5 -2.18 -5.80 -5.20
C ILE A 5 -3.43 -4.93 -5.03
N LEU A 6 -4.05 -5.02 -3.86
CA LEU A 6 -5.16 -4.14 -3.46
C LEU A 6 -4.67 -3.21 -2.36
N ILE A 7 -4.79 -1.91 -2.54
CA ILE A 7 -4.47 -0.91 -1.52
C ILE A 7 -5.77 -0.30 -1.01
N ILE A 8 -6.09 -0.49 0.26
CA ILE A 8 -7.24 0.12 0.94
C ILE A 8 -6.77 1.38 1.65
N GLY A 9 -7.26 2.52 1.17
CA GLY A 9 -6.84 3.85 1.57
C GLY A 9 -5.76 4.42 0.64
N ALA A 10 -6.18 5.06 -0.44
CA ALA A 10 -5.28 5.76 -1.37
C ALA A 10 -5.00 7.20 -0.92
N GLY A 11 -4.90 7.44 0.39
CA GLY A 11 -4.38 8.69 0.93
C GLY A 11 -2.90 8.90 0.60
N ALA A 12 -2.23 9.83 1.26
CA ALA A 12 -0.85 10.21 0.93
C ALA A 12 0.11 9.01 0.81
N VAL A 13 0.15 8.10 1.80
CA VAL A 13 1.06 6.95 1.80
C VAL A 13 0.61 5.87 0.81
N GLY A 14 -0.68 5.52 0.82
CA GLY A 14 -1.22 4.48 -0.06
C GLY A 14 -1.12 4.86 -1.54
N ALA A 15 -1.46 6.11 -1.89
CA ALA A 15 -1.30 6.61 -3.25
C ALA A 15 0.18 6.72 -3.64
N TYR A 16 1.06 7.16 -2.73
CA TYR A 16 2.50 7.21 -3.00
C TYR A 16 3.05 5.83 -3.36
N VAL A 17 2.83 4.83 -2.51
CA VAL A 17 3.32 3.45 -2.75
C VAL A 17 2.64 2.84 -3.97
N GLY A 18 1.33 3.00 -4.11
CA GLY A 18 0.57 2.49 -5.25
C GLY A 18 0.97 3.11 -6.58
N GLY A 19 1.34 4.39 -6.58
CA GLY A 19 1.86 5.09 -7.75
C GLY A 19 3.18 4.50 -8.25
N TYR A 20 4.09 4.18 -7.34
CA TYR A 20 5.33 3.48 -7.68
C TYR A 20 5.08 2.06 -8.19
N PHE A 21 4.16 1.31 -7.56
CA PHE A 21 3.80 -0.02 -8.03
C PHE A 21 3.19 0.01 -9.45
N ALA A 22 2.32 0.99 -9.71
CA ALA A 22 1.76 1.19 -11.05
C ALA A 22 2.83 1.55 -12.09
N ARG A 23 3.77 2.44 -11.73
CA ARG A 23 4.92 2.80 -12.57
C ARG A 23 5.79 1.58 -12.90
N ALA A 24 5.96 0.66 -11.95
CA ALA A 24 6.68 -0.60 -12.15
C ALA A 24 5.90 -1.65 -12.95
N GLY A 25 4.69 -1.32 -13.44
CA GLY A 25 3.86 -2.23 -14.24
C GLY A 25 3.18 -3.35 -13.43
N ARG A 26 3.03 -3.17 -12.12
CA ARG A 26 2.32 -4.13 -11.26
C ARG A 26 0.81 -4.00 -11.43
N ASP A 27 0.07 -5.11 -11.27
CA ASP A 27 -1.40 -5.12 -11.22
C ASP A 27 -1.85 -4.57 -9.85
N VAL A 28 -2.00 -3.24 -9.76
CA VAL A 28 -2.37 -2.54 -8.53
C VAL A 28 -3.70 -1.84 -8.65
N ILE A 29 -4.54 -2.03 -7.63
CA ILE A 29 -5.84 -1.38 -7.44
C ILE A 29 -5.73 -0.47 -6.22
N LEU A 30 -6.02 0.82 -6.41
CA LEU A 30 -6.14 1.82 -5.35
C LEU A 30 -7.60 2.03 -5.01
N ALA A 31 -7.99 1.78 -3.78
CA ALA A 31 -9.34 2.00 -3.30
C ALA A 31 -9.38 3.13 -2.26
N ASP A 32 -10.28 4.10 -2.46
CA ASP A 32 -10.42 5.25 -1.57
C ASP A 32 -11.89 5.69 -1.47
N PRO A 33 -12.34 6.29 -0.35
CA PRO A 33 -13.70 6.80 -0.21
C PRO A 33 -13.89 8.18 -0.83
N TRP A 34 -12.83 8.92 -1.17
CA TRP A 34 -12.94 10.29 -1.66
C TRP A 34 -13.22 10.32 -3.17
N PRO A 35 -14.48 10.63 -3.60
CA PRO A 35 -14.86 10.55 -5.00
C PRO A 35 -13.98 11.38 -5.93
N ALA A 36 -13.72 12.64 -5.59
CA ALA A 36 -12.93 13.53 -6.45
C ALA A 36 -11.51 12.99 -6.68
N HIS A 37 -10.90 12.35 -5.67
CA HIS A 37 -9.57 11.74 -5.79
C HIS A 37 -9.59 10.51 -6.70
N VAL A 38 -10.58 9.65 -6.53
CA VAL A 38 -10.76 8.45 -7.36
C VAL A 38 -11.04 8.80 -8.81
N GLU A 39 -11.98 9.70 -9.06
CA GLU A 39 -12.35 10.16 -10.40
C GLU A 39 -11.18 10.83 -11.13
N HIS A 40 -10.38 11.63 -10.40
CA HIS A 40 -9.17 12.23 -10.95
C HIS A 40 -8.16 11.14 -11.38
N MET A 41 -7.90 10.16 -10.50
CA MET A 41 -6.98 9.07 -10.83
C MET A 41 -7.47 8.24 -12.02
N GLN A 42 -8.79 8.02 -12.16
CA GLN A 42 -9.39 7.29 -13.28
C GLN A 42 -9.22 8.02 -14.60
N THR A 43 -9.36 9.35 -14.60
CA THR A 43 -9.37 10.16 -15.82
C THR A 43 -7.99 10.68 -16.21
N HIS A 44 -7.21 11.15 -15.24
CA HIS A 44 -5.92 11.81 -15.45
C HIS A 44 -4.72 11.01 -14.96
N GLY A 45 -4.96 9.99 -14.10
CA GLY A 45 -3.89 9.24 -13.45
C GLY A 45 -3.49 9.87 -12.10
N LEU A 46 -2.37 9.40 -11.59
CA LEU A 46 -1.79 9.81 -10.31
C LEU A 46 -0.43 10.46 -10.56
N ARG A 47 -0.30 11.72 -10.18
CA ARG A 47 0.93 12.50 -10.22
C ARG A 47 1.67 12.39 -8.91
N LEU A 48 2.96 12.06 -8.98
CA LEU A 48 3.87 12.08 -7.85
C LEU A 48 4.96 13.11 -8.09
N GLU A 49 5.26 13.89 -7.06
CA GLU A 49 6.43 14.76 -7.00
C GLU A 49 7.31 14.37 -5.81
N GLY A 50 8.61 14.34 -6.04
CA GLY A 50 9.63 14.15 -5.02
C GLY A 50 10.69 15.23 -5.08
N MET A 51 11.81 15.00 -4.37
CA MET A 51 12.89 15.98 -4.26
C MET A 51 13.83 15.99 -5.47
N THR A 52 13.75 14.99 -6.33
CA THR A 52 14.59 14.86 -7.53
C THR A 52 13.74 14.60 -8.77
N GLU A 53 14.27 14.93 -9.94
CA GLU A 53 13.57 14.75 -11.22
C GLU A 53 13.07 13.31 -11.43
N PRO A 54 13.84 12.23 -11.18
CA PRO A 54 13.36 10.85 -11.33
C PRO A 54 12.20 10.47 -10.39
N GLU A 55 11.99 11.24 -9.33
CA GLU A 55 10.87 11.06 -8.38
C GLU A 55 9.60 11.79 -8.82
N CYS A 56 9.67 12.61 -9.88
CA CYS A 56 8.55 13.34 -10.45
C CYS A 56 8.03 12.56 -11.66
N PHE A 57 6.83 11.99 -11.56
CA PHE A 57 6.24 11.19 -12.62
C PHE A 57 4.72 11.09 -12.51
N GLU A 58 4.11 10.64 -13.59
CA GLU A 58 2.71 10.23 -13.62
C GLU A 58 2.61 8.72 -13.78
N SER A 59 1.60 8.13 -13.16
CA SER A 59 1.26 6.72 -13.28
C SER A 59 -0.25 6.55 -13.41
N LYS A 60 -0.69 5.41 -13.90
CA LYS A 60 -2.12 5.11 -14.10
C LYS A 60 -2.52 3.84 -13.34
N PRO A 61 -2.58 3.89 -12.01
CA PRO A 61 -3.13 2.79 -11.24
C PRO A 61 -4.62 2.63 -11.56
N ARG A 62 -5.15 1.43 -11.40
CA ARG A 62 -6.60 1.25 -11.40
C ARG A 62 -7.16 1.82 -10.10
N ALA A 63 -7.88 2.92 -10.17
CA ALA A 63 -8.52 3.56 -9.02
C ALA A 63 -9.99 3.16 -8.92
N MET A 64 -10.49 2.90 -7.69
CA MET A 64 -11.86 2.49 -7.42
C MET A 64 -12.39 3.20 -6.17
N HIS A 65 -13.63 3.63 -6.21
CA HIS A 65 -14.34 4.02 -5.00
C HIS A 65 -14.68 2.77 -4.19
N PHE A 66 -14.75 2.87 -2.86
CA PHE A 66 -15.05 1.71 -2.01
C PHE A 66 -16.35 1.01 -2.38
N THR A 67 -17.36 1.76 -2.83
CA THR A 67 -18.64 1.20 -3.30
C THR A 67 -18.52 0.35 -4.56
N ASP A 68 -17.48 0.55 -5.36
CA ASP A 68 -17.29 -0.14 -6.64
C ASP A 68 -16.51 -1.46 -6.50
N LEU A 69 -15.92 -1.68 -5.31
CA LEU A 69 -15.12 -2.87 -5.04
C LEU A 69 -15.90 -4.19 -5.22
N GLN A 70 -17.23 -4.17 -5.11
CA GLN A 70 -18.05 -5.35 -5.37
C GLN A 70 -17.80 -5.97 -6.75
N SER A 71 -17.41 -5.16 -7.73
CA SER A 71 -17.09 -5.65 -9.08
C SER A 71 -15.92 -6.62 -9.09
N LEU A 72 -14.99 -6.51 -8.14
CA LEU A 72 -13.84 -7.40 -7.99
C LEU A 72 -14.23 -8.85 -7.66
N SER A 73 -15.43 -9.09 -7.14
CA SER A 73 -15.93 -10.44 -6.89
C SER A 73 -16.03 -11.31 -8.15
N LYS A 74 -16.02 -10.69 -9.33
CA LYS A 74 -16.07 -11.36 -10.64
C LYS A 74 -14.68 -11.48 -11.30
N GLU A 75 -13.64 -11.05 -10.62
CA GLU A 75 -12.28 -10.99 -11.14
C GLU A 75 -11.33 -11.90 -10.33
N LYS A 76 -10.07 -11.95 -10.78
CA LYS A 76 -9.00 -12.57 -9.99
C LYS A 76 -8.92 -11.88 -8.63
N PRO A 77 -8.90 -12.64 -7.51
CA PRO A 77 -8.73 -12.06 -6.18
C PRO A 77 -7.33 -11.42 -6.01
N ALA A 78 -7.19 -10.56 -5.01
CA ALA A 78 -5.91 -9.95 -4.67
C ALA A 78 -5.00 -10.94 -3.94
N ASP A 79 -3.75 -11.01 -4.35
CA ASP A 79 -2.74 -11.83 -3.68
C ASP A 79 -2.19 -11.12 -2.44
N ILE A 80 -2.14 -9.78 -2.47
CA ILE A 80 -1.64 -8.92 -1.40
C ILE A 80 -2.60 -7.75 -1.21
N ALA A 81 -2.98 -7.48 0.04
CA ALA A 81 -3.72 -6.27 0.38
C ALA A 81 -2.90 -5.39 1.33
N PHE A 82 -2.64 -4.14 0.93
CA PHE A 82 -2.05 -3.13 1.82
C PHE A 82 -3.16 -2.35 2.51
N ILE A 83 -3.09 -2.26 3.84
CA ILE A 83 -3.99 -1.45 4.66
C ILE A 83 -3.27 -0.15 4.97
N CYS A 84 -3.74 0.94 4.36
CA CYS A 84 -3.13 2.27 4.40
C CYS A 84 -4.07 3.35 4.96
N VAL A 85 -5.20 2.95 5.54
CA VAL A 85 -6.14 3.85 6.21
C VAL A 85 -5.57 4.35 7.55
N LYS A 86 -6.22 5.34 8.15
CA LYS A 86 -5.90 5.73 9.53
C LYS A 86 -6.22 4.59 10.50
N SER A 87 -5.47 4.48 11.60
CA SER A 87 -5.54 3.34 12.53
C SER A 87 -6.94 3.03 13.03
N TYR A 88 -7.79 4.04 13.23
CA TYR A 88 -9.17 3.86 13.70
C TYR A 88 -10.09 3.16 12.68
N ASP A 89 -9.72 3.14 11.41
CA ASP A 89 -10.47 2.46 10.33
C ASP A 89 -9.92 1.06 10.02
N THR A 90 -8.88 0.60 10.70
CA THR A 90 -8.18 -0.67 10.40
C THR A 90 -9.10 -1.89 10.40
N PRO A 91 -9.95 -2.12 11.43
CA PRO A 91 -10.82 -3.31 11.44
C PRO A 91 -11.77 -3.34 10.27
N TRP A 92 -12.35 -2.18 9.93
CA TRP A 92 -13.26 -2.04 8.80
C TRP A 92 -12.54 -2.28 7.47
N ALA A 93 -11.37 -1.67 7.26
CA ALA A 93 -10.58 -1.82 6.05
C ALA A 93 -10.09 -3.26 5.84
N ALA A 94 -9.69 -3.94 6.91
CA ALA A 94 -9.31 -5.35 6.88
C ALA A 94 -10.51 -6.24 6.51
N ALA A 95 -11.69 -5.99 7.08
CA ALA A 95 -12.91 -6.74 6.75
C ALA A 95 -13.31 -6.54 5.28
N LEU A 96 -13.20 -5.31 4.77
CA LEU A 96 -13.44 -5.01 3.36
C LEU A 96 -12.46 -5.75 2.45
N ALA A 97 -11.15 -5.62 2.72
CA ALA A 97 -10.10 -6.25 1.92
C ALA A 97 -10.20 -7.79 1.91
N LYS A 98 -10.57 -8.40 3.05
CA LYS A 98 -10.75 -9.86 3.17
C LYS A 98 -11.69 -10.44 2.12
N THR A 99 -12.73 -9.69 1.75
CA THR A 99 -13.73 -10.14 0.77
C THR A 99 -13.12 -10.41 -0.61
N TYR A 100 -12.06 -9.69 -0.94
CA TYR A 100 -11.41 -9.74 -2.26
C TYR A 100 -10.01 -10.39 -2.23
N LEU A 101 -9.60 -10.88 -1.07
CA LEU A 101 -8.29 -11.52 -0.88
C LEU A 101 -8.33 -12.98 -1.33
N ALA A 102 -7.27 -13.41 -2.00
CA ALA A 102 -7.10 -14.81 -2.38
C ALA A 102 -7.01 -15.72 -1.14
N PRO A 103 -7.37 -17.02 -1.24
CA PRO A 103 -7.27 -17.96 -0.12
C PRO A 103 -5.90 -17.98 0.53
N ASP A 104 -4.83 -17.90 -0.28
CA ASP A 104 -3.43 -17.85 0.18
C ASP A 104 -2.87 -16.42 0.26
N GLY A 105 -3.71 -15.42 0.02
CA GLY A 105 -3.35 -14.02 0.11
C GLY A 105 -3.13 -13.56 1.55
N PHE A 106 -2.46 -12.41 1.71
CA PHE A 106 -2.15 -11.85 3.02
C PHE A 106 -2.28 -10.32 3.01
N MET A 107 -2.34 -9.73 4.20
CA MET A 107 -2.42 -8.28 4.38
C MET A 107 -1.13 -7.71 4.95
N VAL A 108 -0.80 -6.52 4.51
CA VAL A 108 0.33 -5.72 4.98
C VAL A 108 -0.22 -4.48 5.67
N SER A 109 0.04 -4.32 6.97
CA SER A 109 -0.22 -3.06 7.67
C SER A 109 0.83 -2.05 7.21
N LEU A 110 0.44 -1.03 6.46
CA LEU A 110 1.32 0.09 6.10
C LEU A 110 0.80 1.36 6.77
N GLN A 111 0.85 1.36 8.08
CA GLN A 111 0.25 2.36 8.94
C GLN A 111 1.20 2.78 10.06
N ASN A 112 0.94 3.94 10.64
CA ASN A 112 1.56 4.32 11.90
C ASN A 112 0.85 3.64 13.08
N GLY A 113 1.59 3.29 14.13
CA GLY A 113 1.08 2.61 15.31
C GLY A 113 1.13 1.09 15.17
N ILE A 114 0.50 0.41 16.11
CA ILE A 114 0.40 -1.05 16.18
C ILE A 114 -1.02 -1.40 15.76
N ASN A 115 -1.17 -1.97 14.57
CA ASN A 115 -2.48 -2.30 13.98
C ASN A 115 -2.59 -3.78 13.56
N GLU A 116 -1.52 -4.55 13.73
CA GLU A 116 -1.41 -5.92 13.28
C GLU A 116 -2.41 -6.84 14.00
N ASP A 117 -2.70 -6.58 15.28
CA ASP A 117 -3.70 -7.29 16.06
C ASP A 117 -5.11 -7.09 15.50
N ALA A 118 -5.46 -5.85 15.16
CA ALA A 118 -6.77 -5.53 14.58
C ALA A 118 -6.96 -6.18 13.20
N ILE A 119 -5.90 -6.30 12.40
CA ILE A 119 -5.94 -7.03 11.12
C ILE A 119 -6.03 -8.54 11.38
N ALA A 120 -5.26 -9.04 12.36
CA ALA A 120 -5.22 -10.46 12.69
C ALA A 120 -6.57 -10.98 13.25
N ASP A 121 -7.32 -10.16 13.95
CA ASP A 121 -8.68 -10.48 14.39
C ASP A 121 -9.63 -10.76 13.22
N VAL A 122 -9.34 -10.16 12.05
CA VAL A 122 -10.16 -10.35 10.86
C VAL A 122 -9.70 -11.55 10.01
N ILE A 123 -8.37 -11.72 9.80
CA ILE A 123 -7.85 -12.68 8.84
C ILE A 123 -6.95 -13.77 9.45
N GLY A 124 -6.64 -13.67 10.72
CA GLY A 124 -5.69 -14.55 11.43
C GLY A 124 -4.23 -14.10 11.31
N TRP A 125 -3.46 -14.33 12.39
CA TRP A 125 -2.05 -13.92 12.49
C TRP A 125 -1.15 -14.48 11.38
N ASN A 126 -1.48 -15.64 10.85
CA ASN A 126 -0.72 -16.28 9.77
C ASN A 126 -0.80 -15.55 8.42
N LYS A 127 -1.66 -14.53 8.32
CA LYS A 127 -1.87 -13.73 7.09
C LYS A 127 -1.52 -12.25 7.25
N VAL A 128 -0.89 -11.86 8.34
CA VAL A 128 -0.52 -10.46 8.61
C VAL A 128 0.97 -10.25 8.47
N ILE A 129 1.35 -9.15 7.84
CA ILE A 129 2.71 -8.61 7.82
C ILE A 129 2.64 -7.18 8.35
N GLY A 130 3.53 -6.85 9.29
CA GLY A 130 3.73 -5.48 9.74
C GLY A 130 4.67 -4.73 8.80
N CYS A 131 4.31 -3.52 8.46
CA CYS A 131 5.16 -2.60 7.73
C CYS A 131 4.92 -1.17 8.22
N ILE A 132 5.98 -0.48 8.56
CA ILE A 132 5.93 0.93 8.94
C ILE A 132 6.78 1.76 7.99
N ALA A 133 6.26 2.91 7.56
CA ALA A 133 7.00 3.93 6.85
C ALA A 133 7.43 5.02 7.83
N SER A 134 8.73 5.19 8.04
CA SER A 134 9.30 6.19 8.94
C SER A 134 10.16 7.19 8.19
N LYS A 135 10.23 8.43 8.69
CA LYS A 135 11.00 9.51 8.05
C LYS A 135 10.59 9.76 6.58
N ILE A 136 9.34 9.47 6.26
CA ILE A 136 8.73 9.79 4.97
C ILE A 136 7.69 10.89 5.20
N VAL A 137 7.85 12.01 4.53
CA VAL A 137 6.88 13.10 4.57
C VAL A 137 6.20 13.14 3.21
N VAL A 138 5.02 12.58 3.14
CA VAL A 138 4.16 12.57 1.94
C VAL A 138 2.84 13.23 2.25
N GLU A 139 2.34 14.00 1.30
CA GLU A 139 1.12 14.78 1.38
C GLU A 139 0.27 14.50 0.14
N LEU A 140 -1.02 14.28 0.34
CA LEU A 140 -2.02 14.34 -0.72
C LEU A 140 -2.42 15.81 -0.87
N VAL A 141 -1.82 16.49 -1.86
CA VAL A 141 -1.93 17.94 -2.05
C VAL A 141 -3.30 18.31 -2.58
N GLU A 142 -3.76 17.55 -3.56
CA GLU A 142 -5.07 17.69 -4.20
C GLU A 142 -5.46 16.34 -4.85
N PRO A 143 -6.67 16.17 -5.34
CA PRO A 143 -7.09 14.96 -6.04
C PRO A 143 -6.07 14.53 -7.10
N GLY A 144 -5.60 13.28 -7.02
CA GLY A 144 -4.63 12.72 -7.96
C GLY A 144 -3.20 13.25 -7.86
N PHE A 145 -2.87 14.05 -6.84
CA PHE A 145 -1.53 14.60 -6.69
C PHE A 145 -0.93 14.37 -5.30
N VAL A 146 0.16 13.63 -5.25
CA VAL A 146 0.93 13.34 -4.04
C VAL A 146 2.32 13.93 -4.14
N ARG A 147 2.75 14.63 -3.09
CA ARG A 147 4.09 15.22 -2.96
C ARG A 147 4.85 14.60 -1.82
N ARG A 148 6.11 14.28 -2.06
CA ARG A 148 7.09 13.94 -1.03
C ARG A 148 8.02 15.13 -0.80
N SER A 149 8.11 15.57 0.46
CA SER A 149 8.85 16.77 0.84
C SER A 149 10.18 16.47 1.55
N VAL A 150 10.66 15.23 1.51
CA VAL A 150 11.96 14.81 2.07
C VAL A 150 12.70 13.91 1.08
N THR A 151 14.01 13.97 1.11
CA THR A 151 14.87 13.11 0.29
C THR A 151 14.64 11.63 0.60
N LYS A 152 14.91 10.76 -0.37
CA LYS A 152 14.90 9.31 -0.13
C LYS A 152 15.95 8.92 0.92
N GLY A 153 15.65 7.85 1.65
CA GLY A 153 16.54 7.35 2.71
C GLY A 153 17.88 6.84 2.17
N GLY A 154 17.80 6.07 1.08
CA GLY A 154 19.00 5.46 0.49
C GLY A 154 19.83 4.72 1.54
N GLU A 155 21.13 5.06 1.63
CA GLU A 155 22.06 4.53 2.63
C GLU A 155 22.01 5.29 3.97
N ASN A 156 21.39 6.48 4.00
CA ASN A 156 21.44 7.36 5.17
C ASN A 156 20.48 6.93 6.29
N TYR A 157 19.30 6.43 5.93
CA TYR A 157 18.30 5.96 6.89
C TYR A 157 17.30 5.01 6.25
N THR A 158 16.70 4.15 7.05
CA THR A 158 15.67 3.21 6.61
C THR A 158 14.31 3.91 6.62
N VAL A 159 13.61 3.86 5.47
CA VAL A 159 12.25 4.38 5.32
C VAL A 159 11.22 3.31 5.67
N PHE A 160 11.30 2.15 5.07
CA PHE A 160 10.36 1.06 5.36
C PHE A 160 10.97 0.01 6.26
N ARG A 161 10.22 -0.40 7.28
CA ARG A 161 10.54 -1.59 8.08
C ARG A 161 9.42 -2.58 7.92
N VAL A 162 9.76 -3.80 7.49
CA VAL A 162 8.81 -4.86 7.23
C VAL A 162 9.18 -6.12 8.00
N GLY A 163 8.20 -6.81 8.55
CA GLY A 163 8.46 -8.03 9.32
C GLY A 163 7.20 -8.83 9.61
N GLU A 164 7.42 -10.09 9.97
CA GLU A 164 6.37 -10.95 10.51
C GLU A 164 6.12 -10.60 11.97
N PRO A 165 4.87 -10.65 12.45
CA PRO A 165 4.57 -10.45 13.87
C PRO A 165 5.30 -11.43 14.80
N HIS A 166 5.63 -12.64 14.30
CA HIS A 166 6.41 -13.63 15.05
C HIS A 166 7.93 -13.47 14.93
N GLY A 167 8.42 -12.44 14.20
CA GLY A 167 9.84 -12.09 14.10
C GLY A 167 10.70 -12.98 13.21
N ARG A 168 10.17 -14.01 12.55
CA ARG A 168 10.95 -14.88 11.67
C ARG A 168 10.97 -14.37 10.25
N PRO A 169 12.11 -14.40 9.54
CA PRO A 169 12.14 -14.05 8.12
C PRO A 169 11.38 -15.12 7.31
N THR A 170 10.55 -14.66 6.38
CA THR A 170 9.76 -15.52 5.49
C THR A 170 9.88 -15.05 4.05
N ALA A 171 9.56 -15.93 3.10
CA ALA A 171 9.57 -15.59 1.69
C ALA A 171 8.60 -14.44 1.35
N ARG A 172 7.46 -14.33 2.04
CA ARG A 172 6.51 -13.25 1.81
C ARG A 172 7.02 -11.91 2.34
N VAL A 173 7.74 -11.88 3.47
CA VAL A 173 8.42 -10.67 3.96
C VAL A 173 9.51 -10.23 2.98
N GLN A 174 10.32 -11.16 2.47
CA GLN A 174 11.32 -10.85 1.46
C GLN A 174 10.67 -10.27 0.19
N ARG A 175 9.55 -10.83 -0.23
CA ARG A 175 8.78 -10.32 -1.38
C ARG A 175 8.32 -8.88 -1.17
N ILE A 176 7.75 -8.55 0.01
CA ILE A 176 7.36 -7.16 0.33
C ILE A 176 8.57 -6.24 0.42
N HIS A 177 9.68 -6.73 1.02
CA HIS A 177 10.94 -6.00 1.04
C HIS A 177 11.37 -5.61 -0.39
N ASP A 178 11.42 -6.56 -1.32
CA ASP A 178 11.90 -6.34 -2.69
C ASP A 178 10.98 -5.36 -3.45
N MET A 179 9.67 -5.46 -3.24
CA MET A 179 8.70 -4.53 -3.82
C MET A 179 8.88 -3.09 -3.30
N LEU A 180 9.08 -2.92 -2.00
CA LEU A 180 9.26 -1.59 -1.39
C LEU A 180 10.66 -1.03 -1.65
N ALA A 181 11.67 -1.87 -1.87
CA ALA A 181 13.03 -1.46 -2.21
C ALA A 181 13.11 -0.73 -3.57
N GLU A 182 12.14 -0.97 -4.46
CA GLU A 182 12.00 -0.19 -5.71
C GLU A 182 11.60 1.28 -5.42
N ILE A 183 11.03 1.55 -4.26
CA ILE A 183 10.54 2.88 -3.85
C ILE A 183 11.59 3.62 -3.04
N ASP A 184 12.09 2.99 -1.97
CA ASP A 184 13.08 3.57 -1.05
C ASP A 184 13.74 2.47 -0.20
N SER A 185 14.62 2.86 0.71
CA SER A 185 15.33 1.97 1.63
C SER A 185 14.39 1.15 2.51
N VAL A 186 14.65 -0.13 2.57
CA VAL A 186 13.85 -1.11 3.33
C VAL A 186 14.74 -1.92 4.27
N LYS A 187 14.22 -2.25 5.43
CA LYS A 187 14.86 -3.18 6.36
C LYS A 187 13.85 -4.24 6.80
N VAL A 188 14.24 -5.50 6.68
CA VAL A 188 13.51 -6.58 7.34
C VAL A 188 13.79 -6.50 8.85
N THR A 189 12.73 -6.48 9.64
CA THR A 189 12.84 -6.52 11.09
C THR A 189 12.44 -7.88 11.62
N THR A 190 13.17 -8.34 12.61
CA THR A 190 12.91 -9.61 13.30
C THR A 190 12.28 -9.38 14.68
N ASN A 191 12.09 -8.10 15.04
CA ASN A 191 11.32 -7.70 16.22
C ASN A 191 11.07 -6.20 16.23
#